data_7f20f013ec9838e3193363134fd43612
#
_entry.id   7f20f013ec9838e3193363134fd43612
#
_cell.length_a   1.000
_cell.length_b   1.000
_cell.length_c   1.000
_cell.angle_alpha   90.00
_cell.angle_beta   90.00
_cell.angle_gamma   90.00
#
_symmetry.space_group_name_H-M   'P 1'
#
loop_
_entity.id
_entity.type
_entity.pdbx_description
1 polymer ?
#
loop_
_entity_poly.entity_id
_entity_poly.type
_entity_poly.pdbx_seq_one_letter_code
_entity_poly.pdbx_strand_id
1 'polypeptide(L)'
;LIKKTILTRKFKEFAADKYEIRHHAVIPGPGEKAVYAKILKEFCEICSFYFTSTGDAKKDAALRLVRQIMLMIRACSTPNTLAGYDGEPFPRKTRYIANLIKTEIPTKVAVGCTTIEAMNMYTDYLGLMFPERPLFTIHGEISFERRQKIIAQFEETADGILVCTQQALKSSTNIPSCDDVILESLQWNIPKMEQFYF
;
A
#
# COMPACT_ATOMS: atom_id res chain seq x y z
N LEU A 1 -5.64 36.15 10.49
CA LEU A 1 -6.94 35.70 11.06
C LEU A 1 -7.15 34.20 10.96
N ILE A 2 -6.81 33.55 9.81
CA ILE A 2 -7.01 32.11 9.58
C ILE A 2 -6.16 31.24 10.53
N LYS A 3 -4.94 31.66 10.87
CA LYS A 3 -4.07 30.93 11.80
C LYS A 3 -4.62 30.78 13.23
N LYS A 4 -5.54 31.63 13.66
CA LYS A 4 -6.15 31.56 14.98
C LYS A 4 -7.38 30.67 15.07
N THR A 5 -7.92 30.22 13.92
CA THR A 5 -9.16 29.44 13.85
C THR A 5 -8.93 27.96 13.59
N ILE A 6 -7.71 27.55 13.18
CA ILE A 6 -7.37 26.16 12.90
C ILE A 6 -6.60 25.59 14.10
N LEU A 7 -7.22 24.68 14.82
CA LEU A 7 -6.58 23.88 15.85
C LEU A 7 -6.10 22.57 15.21
N THR A 8 -4.78 22.41 15.10
CA THR A 8 -4.18 21.16 14.65
C THR A 8 -3.58 20.45 15.87
N ARG A 9 -4.05 19.26 16.17
CA ARG A 9 -3.48 18.39 17.21
C ARG A 9 -2.90 17.15 16.57
N LYS A 10 -1.73 16.72 17.02
CA LYS A 10 -1.11 15.48 16.57
C LYS A 10 -1.65 14.33 17.40
N PHE A 11 -1.86 13.18 16.80
CA PHE A 11 -2.37 11.98 17.48
C PHE A 11 -1.51 11.61 18.70
N LYS A 12 -0.19 11.77 18.63
CA LYS A 12 0.74 11.59 19.77
C LYS A 12 0.37 12.38 21.02
N GLU A 13 -0.34 13.50 20.87
CA GLU A 13 -0.77 14.32 22.03
C GLU A 13 -1.90 13.66 22.83
N PHE A 14 -2.61 12.68 22.23
CA PHE A 14 -3.75 11.99 22.85
C PHE A 14 -3.48 10.52 23.17
N ALA A 15 -2.70 9.85 22.34
CA ALA A 15 -2.47 8.40 22.37
C ALA A 15 -1.01 8.06 22.69
N ALA A 16 -0.36 8.92 23.47
CA ALA A 16 1.05 8.76 23.84
C ALA A 16 1.45 7.28 23.99
N ASP A 17 2.42 6.85 23.16
CA ASP A 17 3.11 5.57 23.24
C ASP A 17 2.27 4.28 23.18
N LYS A 18 1.05 4.35 22.62
CA LYS A 18 0.17 3.16 22.50
C LYS A 18 0.39 2.35 21.24
N TYR A 19 1.28 2.75 20.34
CA TYR A 19 1.57 2.02 19.11
C TYR A 19 3.06 2.00 18.80
N GLU A 20 3.51 0.92 18.21
CA GLU A 20 4.89 0.73 17.73
C GLU A 20 4.89 0.71 16.20
N ILE A 21 5.79 1.49 15.58
CA ILE A 21 6.02 1.43 14.14
C ILE A 21 7.27 0.61 13.88
N ARG A 22 7.11 -0.50 13.17
CA ARG A 22 8.23 -1.36 12.74
C ARG A 22 8.45 -1.19 11.23
N HIS A 23 9.70 -0.96 10.85
CA HIS A 23 10.11 -0.86 9.45
C HIS A 23 10.78 -2.17 9.01
N HIS A 24 10.20 -2.83 8.02
CA HIS A 24 10.73 -4.05 7.46
C HIS A 24 11.32 -3.82 6.08
N ALA A 25 12.62 -4.08 5.91
CA ALA A 25 13.31 -3.99 4.64
C ALA A 25 13.28 -5.36 3.94
N VAL A 26 12.65 -5.43 2.77
CA VAL A 26 12.61 -6.64 1.96
C VAL A 26 13.53 -6.49 0.76
N ILE A 27 14.53 -7.36 0.64
CA ILE A 27 15.45 -7.36 -0.50
C ILE A 27 14.72 -7.94 -1.71
N PRO A 28 14.54 -7.17 -2.81
CA PRO A 28 13.85 -7.66 -4.00
C PRO A 28 14.59 -8.80 -4.69
N GLY A 29 13.85 -9.68 -5.35
CA GLY A 29 14.39 -10.78 -6.16
C GLY A 29 15.07 -10.31 -7.45
N PRO A 30 15.78 -11.22 -8.16
CA PRO A 30 16.46 -10.86 -9.40
C PRO A 30 15.53 -10.27 -10.46
N GLY A 31 14.37 -10.90 -10.71
CA GLY A 31 13.37 -10.40 -11.68
C GLY A 31 12.78 -9.05 -11.27
N GLU A 32 12.49 -8.86 -9.98
CA GLU A 32 12.03 -7.58 -9.43
C GLU A 32 13.06 -6.46 -9.63
N LYS A 33 14.35 -6.76 -9.34
CA LYS A 33 15.47 -5.82 -9.55
C LYS A 33 15.64 -5.48 -11.02
N ALA A 34 15.55 -6.45 -11.92
CA ALA A 34 15.73 -6.24 -13.35
C ALA A 34 14.66 -5.31 -13.93
N VAL A 35 13.39 -5.54 -13.59
CA VAL A 35 12.28 -4.67 -14.01
C VAL A 35 12.44 -3.25 -13.45
N TYR A 36 12.73 -3.11 -12.16
CA TYR A 36 12.96 -1.82 -11.54
C TYR A 36 14.13 -1.06 -12.18
N ALA A 37 15.25 -1.73 -12.40
CA ALA A 37 16.44 -1.13 -13.02
C ALA A 37 16.17 -0.62 -14.44
N LYS A 38 15.39 -1.37 -15.23
CA LYS A 38 14.95 -0.94 -16.57
C LYS A 38 14.14 0.34 -16.51
N ILE A 39 13.13 0.40 -15.64
CA ILE A 39 12.26 1.58 -15.49
C ILE A 39 13.07 2.77 -14.96
N LEU A 40 13.98 2.56 -14.02
CA LEU A 40 14.86 3.61 -13.49
C LEU A 40 15.79 4.18 -14.58
N LYS A 41 16.34 3.32 -15.45
CA LYS A 41 17.16 3.77 -16.59
C LYS A 41 16.36 4.69 -17.51
N GLU A 42 15.17 4.26 -17.92
CA GLU A 42 14.28 5.08 -18.76
C GLU A 42 13.90 6.41 -18.07
N PHE A 43 13.65 6.37 -16.76
CA PHE A 43 13.41 7.59 -15.97
C PHE A 43 14.59 8.56 -16.03
N CYS A 44 15.83 8.08 -15.84
CA CYS A 44 17.02 8.91 -15.91
C CYS A 44 17.22 9.54 -17.31
N GLU A 45 16.95 8.80 -18.39
CA GLU A 45 16.99 9.30 -19.76
C GLU A 45 15.97 10.43 -19.97
N ILE A 46 14.73 10.25 -19.49
CA ILE A 46 13.69 11.29 -19.59
C ILE A 46 14.04 12.51 -18.72
N CYS A 47 14.63 12.32 -17.54
CA CYS A 47 15.13 13.42 -16.70
C CYS A 47 16.16 14.27 -17.46
N SER A 48 17.14 13.63 -18.07
CA SER A 48 18.16 14.34 -18.86
C SER A 48 17.53 15.15 -19.99
N PHE A 49 16.56 14.57 -20.70
CA PHE A 49 15.82 15.26 -21.74
C PHE A 49 14.98 16.43 -21.20
N TYR A 50 14.32 16.26 -20.05
CA TYR A 50 13.52 17.32 -19.40
C TYR A 50 14.36 18.55 -19.08
N PHE A 51 15.57 18.37 -18.54
CA PHE A 51 16.43 19.48 -18.15
C PHE A 51 17.04 20.23 -19.34
N THR A 52 17.16 19.58 -20.51
CA THR A 52 17.67 20.20 -21.74
C THR A 52 16.59 20.74 -22.65
N SER A 53 15.32 20.40 -22.42
CA SER A 53 14.18 20.78 -23.25
C SER A 53 13.53 22.09 -22.80
N THR A 54 12.83 22.77 -23.74
CA THR A 54 12.02 23.96 -23.49
C THR A 54 10.64 23.84 -24.13
N GLY A 55 9.72 24.73 -23.79
CA GLY A 55 8.39 24.81 -24.42
C GLY A 55 7.56 23.52 -24.23
N ASP A 56 6.89 23.08 -25.28
CA ASP A 56 6.00 21.92 -25.23
C ASP A 56 6.75 20.60 -25.10
N ALA A 57 7.98 20.49 -25.61
CA ALA A 57 8.81 19.32 -25.39
C ALA A 57 9.12 19.08 -23.91
N LYS A 58 9.31 20.15 -23.14
CA LYS A 58 9.49 20.07 -21.68
C LYS A 58 8.22 19.63 -20.95
N LYS A 59 7.06 20.10 -21.38
CA LYS A 59 5.77 19.68 -20.82
C LYS A 59 5.52 18.19 -21.07
N ASP A 60 5.78 17.71 -22.28
CA ASP A 60 5.65 16.29 -22.61
C ASP A 60 6.62 15.42 -21.76
N ALA A 61 7.86 15.84 -21.64
CA ALA A 61 8.83 15.17 -20.79
C ALA A 61 8.37 15.10 -19.32
N ALA A 62 7.77 16.18 -18.79
CA ALA A 62 7.22 16.20 -17.43
C ALA A 62 6.11 15.15 -17.24
N LEU A 63 5.19 15.01 -18.19
CA LEU A 63 4.14 13.99 -18.15
C LEU A 63 4.73 12.57 -18.21
N ARG A 64 5.75 12.36 -19.04
CA ARG A 64 6.47 11.09 -19.12
C ARG A 64 7.20 10.75 -17.80
N LEU A 65 7.79 11.75 -17.13
CA LEU A 65 8.39 11.54 -15.79
C LEU A 65 7.37 11.08 -14.77
N VAL A 66 6.19 11.72 -14.71
CA VAL A 66 5.12 11.30 -13.81
C VAL A 66 4.72 9.85 -14.08
N ARG A 67 4.59 9.46 -15.35
CA ARG A 67 4.29 8.08 -15.75
C ARG A 67 5.37 7.10 -15.28
N GLN A 68 6.64 7.45 -15.43
CA GLN A 68 7.75 6.58 -14.98
C GLN A 68 7.78 6.43 -13.45
N ILE A 69 7.48 7.50 -12.71
CA ILE A 69 7.34 7.43 -11.25
C ILE A 69 6.25 6.42 -10.87
N MET A 70 5.09 6.47 -11.53
CA MET A 70 4.01 5.50 -11.27
C MET A 70 4.43 4.06 -11.61
N LEU A 71 5.22 3.86 -12.67
CA LEU A 71 5.77 2.54 -13.00
C LEU A 71 6.80 2.06 -11.96
N MET A 72 7.64 2.94 -11.41
CA MET A 72 8.55 2.58 -10.31
C MET A 72 7.80 2.18 -9.05
N ILE A 73 6.72 2.87 -8.70
CA ILE A 73 5.85 2.51 -7.57
C ILE A 73 5.25 1.12 -7.80
N ARG A 74 4.72 0.85 -9.01
CA ARG A 74 4.20 -0.48 -9.37
C ARG A 74 5.30 -1.55 -9.33
N ALA A 75 6.50 -1.26 -9.80
CA ALA A 75 7.62 -2.20 -9.72
C ALA A 75 8.02 -2.56 -8.28
N CYS A 76 7.75 -1.68 -7.33
CA CYS A 76 7.96 -1.95 -5.90
C CYS A 76 6.78 -2.67 -5.22
N SER A 77 5.59 -2.66 -5.81
CA SER A 77 4.37 -3.23 -5.26
C SER A 77 3.95 -4.51 -6.00
N THR A 78 3.73 -4.40 -7.30
CA THR A 78 3.25 -5.47 -8.18
C THR A 78 4.14 -5.68 -9.40
N PRO A 79 5.45 -5.98 -9.23
CA PRO A 79 6.38 -6.13 -10.35
C PRO A 79 5.95 -7.22 -11.35
N ASN A 80 5.27 -8.26 -10.87
CA ASN A 80 4.74 -9.37 -11.67
C ASN A 80 3.67 -8.95 -12.69
N THR A 81 3.10 -7.75 -12.58
CA THR A 81 2.15 -7.19 -13.57
C THR A 81 2.82 -6.38 -14.68
N LEU A 82 4.14 -6.21 -14.61
CA LEU A 82 4.89 -5.36 -15.54
C LEU A 82 5.53 -6.19 -16.65
N ALA A 83 5.54 -5.62 -17.86
CA ALA A 83 6.17 -6.24 -19.01
C ALA A 83 7.68 -6.46 -18.79
N GLY A 84 8.13 -7.68 -19.08
CA GLY A 84 9.53 -8.09 -18.93
C GLY A 84 9.88 -8.55 -17.51
N TYR A 85 8.90 -8.73 -16.65
CA TYR A 85 9.10 -9.41 -15.38
C TYR A 85 9.40 -10.90 -15.63
N ASP A 86 10.51 -11.36 -15.07
CA ASP A 86 10.93 -12.77 -15.09
C ASP A 86 11.30 -13.16 -13.66
N GLY A 87 10.30 -13.51 -12.88
CA GLY A 87 10.44 -13.85 -11.46
C GLY A 87 9.29 -14.71 -10.97
N GLU A 88 9.24 -14.86 -9.66
CA GLU A 88 8.19 -15.64 -9.00
C GLU A 88 6.80 -15.03 -9.22
N PRO A 89 5.74 -15.83 -9.31
CA PRO A 89 4.36 -15.35 -9.49
C PRO A 89 3.94 -14.33 -8.43
N PHE A 90 4.40 -14.55 -7.19
CA PHE A 90 4.19 -13.62 -6.08
C PHE A 90 5.51 -13.00 -5.65
N PRO A 91 5.63 -11.66 -5.65
CA PRO A 91 6.83 -10.94 -5.28
C PRO A 91 7.33 -11.27 -3.87
N ARG A 92 8.61 -11.06 -3.62
CA ARG A 92 9.21 -11.33 -2.30
C ARG A 92 8.55 -10.56 -1.17
N LYS A 93 8.12 -9.32 -1.43
CA LYS A 93 7.39 -8.52 -0.45
C LYS A 93 6.09 -9.19 -0.04
N THR A 94 5.31 -9.70 -1.00
CA THR A 94 4.05 -10.39 -0.74
C THR A 94 4.27 -11.63 0.12
N ARG A 95 5.27 -12.43 -0.24
CA ARG A 95 5.66 -13.63 0.53
C ARG A 95 6.19 -13.28 1.92
N TYR A 96 6.94 -12.20 2.05
CA TYR A 96 7.44 -11.72 3.33
C TYR A 96 6.29 -11.32 4.25
N ILE A 97 5.32 -10.54 3.76
CA ILE A 97 4.15 -10.12 4.54
C ILE A 97 3.33 -11.34 4.98
N ALA A 98 3.11 -12.32 4.12
CA ALA A 98 2.42 -13.55 4.51
C ALA A 98 3.20 -14.32 5.59
N ASN A 99 4.54 -14.38 5.49
CA ASN A 99 5.34 -15.01 6.53
C ASN A 99 5.26 -14.24 7.85
N LEU A 100 5.33 -12.91 7.83
CA LEU A 100 5.16 -12.06 9.00
C LEU A 100 3.81 -12.32 9.70
N ILE A 101 2.72 -12.36 8.94
CA ILE A 101 1.39 -12.71 9.46
C ILE A 101 1.39 -14.10 10.09
N LYS A 102 2.02 -15.08 9.45
CA LYS A 102 2.09 -16.46 9.94
C LYS A 102 2.87 -16.58 11.25
N THR A 103 3.97 -15.84 11.39
CA THR A 103 4.92 -16.04 12.52
C THR A 103 4.68 -15.10 13.68
N GLU A 104 4.14 -13.91 13.45
CA GLU A 104 4.08 -12.85 14.45
C GLU A 104 2.65 -12.36 14.74
N ILE A 105 1.68 -12.59 13.83
CA ILE A 105 0.34 -12.02 13.96
C ILE A 105 -0.71 -13.15 13.97
N PRO A 106 -0.97 -13.77 15.11
CA PRO A 106 -1.99 -14.82 15.25
C PRO A 106 -3.43 -14.27 15.26
N THR A 107 -3.60 -12.98 15.54
CA THR A 107 -4.88 -12.29 15.68
C THR A 107 -5.28 -11.59 14.38
N LYS A 108 -6.24 -10.68 14.45
CA LYS A 108 -6.70 -9.87 13.30
C LYS A 108 -5.59 -8.98 12.76
N VAL A 109 -5.58 -8.83 11.44
CA VAL A 109 -4.63 -7.94 10.75
C VAL A 109 -5.29 -7.23 9.57
N ALA A 110 -4.93 -5.95 9.40
CA ALA A 110 -5.29 -5.19 8.21
C ALA A 110 -4.05 -4.97 7.33
N VAL A 111 -4.16 -5.29 6.03
CA VAL A 111 -3.11 -5.08 5.03
C VAL A 111 -3.54 -3.96 4.08
N GLY A 112 -2.90 -2.81 4.19
CA GLY A 112 -3.18 -1.62 3.40
C GLY A 112 -2.34 -1.55 2.13
N CYS A 113 -2.99 -1.68 0.98
CA CYS A 113 -2.38 -1.65 -0.35
C CYS A 113 -2.54 -0.29 -1.03
N THR A 114 -1.60 0.08 -1.90
CA THR A 114 -1.65 1.35 -2.63
C THR A 114 -2.59 1.31 -3.83
N THR A 115 -2.76 0.16 -4.46
CA THR A 115 -3.59 -0.04 -5.66
C THR A 115 -4.53 -1.23 -5.51
N ILE A 116 -5.56 -1.29 -6.36
CA ILE A 116 -6.48 -2.44 -6.43
C ILE A 116 -5.74 -3.69 -6.93
N GLU A 117 -4.80 -3.53 -7.87
CA GLU A 117 -3.99 -4.67 -8.35
C GLU A 117 -3.16 -5.29 -7.22
N ALA A 118 -2.52 -4.44 -6.38
CA ALA A 118 -1.80 -4.93 -5.22
C ALA A 118 -2.75 -5.64 -4.25
N MET A 119 -3.90 -5.03 -3.94
CA MET A 119 -4.91 -5.63 -3.06
C MET A 119 -5.33 -7.02 -3.57
N ASN A 120 -5.66 -7.16 -4.85
CA ASN A 120 -6.06 -8.43 -5.44
C ASN A 120 -4.94 -9.48 -5.31
N MET A 121 -3.70 -9.12 -5.64
CA MET A 121 -2.54 -10.01 -5.52
C MET A 121 -2.34 -10.49 -4.06
N TYR A 122 -2.47 -9.58 -3.08
CA TYR A 122 -2.41 -9.96 -1.66
C TYR A 122 -3.58 -10.83 -1.24
N THR A 123 -4.79 -10.53 -1.72
CA THR A 123 -5.99 -11.35 -1.45
C THR A 123 -5.79 -12.77 -1.97
N ASP A 124 -5.33 -12.93 -3.20
CA ASP A 124 -5.08 -14.24 -3.79
C ASP A 124 -4.01 -15.02 -3.01
N TYR A 125 -2.89 -14.38 -2.72
CA TYR A 125 -1.80 -15.06 -2.03
C TYR A 125 -2.12 -15.39 -0.57
N LEU A 126 -2.71 -14.46 0.18
CA LEU A 126 -3.09 -14.70 1.56
C LEU A 126 -4.21 -15.74 1.68
N GLY A 127 -5.16 -15.78 0.73
CA GLY A 127 -6.16 -16.83 0.65
C GLY A 127 -5.56 -18.24 0.43
N LEU A 128 -4.49 -18.33 -0.37
CA LEU A 128 -3.75 -19.59 -0.57
C LEU A 128 -2.96 -19.98 0.71
N MET A 129 -2.37 -19.02 1.40
CA MET A 129 -1.52 -19.27 2.57
C MET A 129 -2.30 -19.53 3.85
N PHE A 130 -3.52 -19.00 3.94
CA PHE A 130 -4.37 -19.04 5.13
C PHE A 130 -5.81 -19.46 4.79
N PRO A 131 -6.03 -20.68 4.26
CA PRO A 131 -7.36 -21.12 3.80
C PRO A 131 -8.40 -21.18 4.93
N GLU A 132 -7.96 -21.33 6.17
CA GLU A 132 -8.85 -21.42 7.34
C GLU A 132 -9.17 -20.06 7.98
N ARG A 133 -8.41 -18.99 7.64
CA ARG A 133 -8.65 -17.65 8.18
C ARG A 133 -9.64 -16.88 7.32
N PRO A 134 -10.68 -16.26 7.94
CA PRO A 134 -11.60 -15.39 7.19
C PRO A 134 -10.86 -14.23 6.51
N LEU A 135 -11.04 -14.09 5.19
CA LEU A 135 -10.41 -13.08 4.36
C LEU A 135 -11.44 -12.09 3.83
N PHE A 136 -11.19 -10.80 4.06
CA PHE A 136 -12.08 -9.71 3.69
C PHE A 136 -11.36 -8.71 2.79
N THR A 137 -12.11 -8.09 1.87
CA THR A 137 -11.55 -7.09 0.97
C THR A 137 -12.37 -5.81 0.94
N ILE A 138 -11.68 -4.64 1.00
CA ILE A 138 -12.31 -3.33 0.89
C ILE A 138 -11.53 -2.44 -0.07
N HIS A 139 -12.22 -1.88 -1.07
CA HIS A 139 -11.67 -0.89 -1.99
C HIS A 139 -12.64 0.26 -2.26
N GLY A 140 -12.18 1.29 -2.98
CA GLY A 140 -12.94 2.53 -3.15
C GLY A 140 -14.28 2.39 -3.90
N GLU A 141 -14.43 1.37 -4.74
CA GLU A 141 -15.65 1.13 -5.54
C GLU A 141 -16.77 0.43 -4.75
N ILE A 142 -16.47 -0.09 -3.54
CA ILE A 142 -17.46 -0.70 -2.67
C ILE A 142 -18.30 0.39 -2.00
N SER A 143 -19.65 0.26 -2.08
CA SER A 143 -20.55 1.19 -1.43
C SER A 143 -20.33 1.26 0.09
N PHE A 144 -20.66 2.40 0.69
CA PHE A 144 -20.48 2.60 2.13
C PHE A 144 -21.21 1.52 2.96
N GLU A 145 -22.45 1.20 2.60
CA GLU A 145 -23.27 0.19 3.32
C GLU A 145 -22.63 -1.20 3.26
N ARG A 146 -22.14 -1.60 2.07
CA ARG A 146 -21.47 -2.89 1.90
C ARG A 146 -20.16 -2.94 2.68
N ARG A 147 -19.43 -1.81 2.71
CA ARG A 147 -18.20 -1.68 3.48
C ARG A 147 -18.45 -1.87 4.98
N GLN A 148 -19.51 -1.23 5.51
CA GLN A 148 -19.89 -1.38 6.91
C GLN A 148 -20.23 -2.84 7.26
N LYS A 149 -20.93 -3.55 6.36
CA LYS A 149 -21.21 -4.99 6.57
C LYS A 149 -19.94 -5.84 6.60
N ILE A 150 -19.00 -5.59 5.69
CA ILE A 150 -17.71 -6.30 5.66
C ILE A 150 -16.93 -6.06 6.96
N ILE A 151 -16.91 -4.81 7.43
CA ILE A 151 -16.23 -4.47 8.69
C ILE A 151 -16.90 -5.17 9.88
N ALA A 152 -18.22 -5.14 9.97
CA ALA A 152 -18.95 -5.83 11.03
C ALA A 152 -18.62 -7.34 11.04
N GLN A 153 -18.60 -7.98 9.87
CA GLN A 153 -18.22 -9.39 9.77
C GLN A 153 -16.76 -9.63 10.19
N PHE A 154 -15.84 -8.74 9.79
CA PHE A 154 -14.44 -8.82 10.21
C PHE A 154 -14.30 -8.67 11.74
N GLU A 155 -15.03 -7.73 12.33
CA GLU A 155 -15.04 -7.52 13.79
C GLU A 155 -15.53 -8.75 14.59
N GLU A 156 -16.40 -9.57 14.01
CA GLU A 156 -16.90 -10.80 14.62
C GLU A 156 -15.89 -11.96 14.58
N THR A 157 -14.84 -11.89 13.76
CA THR A 157 -13.83 -12.96 13.68
C THR A 157 -12.81 -12.85 14.82
N ALA A 158 -12.11 -13.93 15.12
CA ALA A 158 -11.00 -13.94 16.07
C ALA A 158 -9.66 -13.58 15.41
N ASP A 159 -9.47 -14.00 14.15
CA ASP A 159 -8.19 -13.98 13.44
C ASP A 159 -8.32 -13.55 11.97
N GLY A 160 -9.36 -12.80 11.61
CA GLY A 160 -9.62 -12.35 10.24
C GLY A 160 -8.46 -11.56 9.63
N ILE A 161 -8.33 -11.64 8.31
CA ILE A 161 -7.40 -10.84 7.52
C ILE A 161 -8.22 -9.87 6.67
N LEU A 162 -7.97 -8.57 6.81
CA LEU A 162 -8.59 -7.53 5.99
C LEU A 162 -7.57 -6.98 5.00
N VAL A 163 -7.75 -7.22 3.70
CA VAL A 163 -6.94 -6.60 2.65
C VAL A 163 -7.70 -5.43 2.04
N CYS A 164 -7.11 -4.25 2.04
CA CYS A 164 -7.82 -3.05 1.60
C CYS A 164 -6.91 -2.07 0.87
N THR A 165 -7.52 -1.23 0.03
CA THR A 165 -6.78 -0.07 -0.45
C THR A 165 -6.67 0.98 0.65
N GLN A 166 -5.48 1.53 0.86
CA GLN A 166 -5.25 2.56 1.89
C GLN A 166 -6.22 3.75 1.79
N GLN A 167 -6.74 4.02 0.59
CA GLN A 167 -7.74 5.08 0.40
C GLN A 167 -9.14 4.70 0.90
N ALA A 168 -9.48 3.43 0.91
CA ALA A 168 -10.83 2.98 1.25
C ALA A 168 -11.15 3.10 2.75
N LEU A 169 -10.12 3.08 3.61
CA LEU A 169 -10.28 3.19 5.06
C LEU A 169 -10.10 4.60 5.64
N LYS A 170 -9.82 5.59 4.79
CA LYS A 170 -9.46 6.95 5.23
C LYS A 170 -10.53 7.76 5.95
N SER A 171 -11.78 7.45 5.78
CA SER A 171 -12.83 8.27 6.35
C SER A 171 -13.84 7.43 7.11
N SER A 172 -13.95 7.68 8.39
CA SER A 172 -14.98 7.15 9.28
C SER A 172 -15.02 5.61 9.45
N THR A 173 -13.93 4.92 9.14
CA THR A 173 -13.83 3.48 9.36
C THR A 173 -12.96 3.23 10.58
N ASN A 174 -13.59 2.92 11.69
CA ASN A 174 -12.89 2.47 12.89
C ASN A 174 -12.93 0.94 12.93
N ILE A 175 -11.78 0.31 13.14
CA ILE A 175 -11.61 -1.13 13.28
C ILE A 175 -10.94 -1.40 14.65
N PRO A 176 -11.68 -1.24 15.74
CA PRO A 176 -11.09 -1.23 17.09
C PRO A 176 -10.53 -2.59 17.52
N SER A 177 -10.95 -3.67 16.88
CA SER A 177 -10.47 -5.01 17.21
C SER A 177 -9.23 -5.44 16.41
N CYS A 178 -8.69 -4.57 15.56
CA CYS A 178 -7.52 -4.86 14.74
C CYS A 178 -6.29 -4.19 15.35
N ASP A 179 -5.43 -4.98 15.99
CA ASP A 179 -4.23 -4.47 16.67
C ASP A 179 -3.05 -4.29 15.71
N ASP A 180 -3.01 -5.05 14.62
CA ASP A 180 -1.90 -5.05 13.67
C ASP A 180 -2.31 -4.50 12.31
N VAL A 181 -1.56 -3.50 11.85
CA VAL A 181 -1.75 -2.88 10.53
C VAL A 181 -0.45 -2.95 9.73
N ILE A 182 -0.49 -3.55 8.57
CA ILE A 182 0.65 -3.65 7.64
C ILE A 182 0.41 -2.72 6.45
N LEU A 183 1.30 -1.77 6.22
CA LEU A 183 1.34 -0.98 5.00
C LEU A 183 2.32 -1.61 4.00
N GLU A 184 1.80 -2.12 2.88
CA GLU A 184 2.64 -2.75 1.86
C GLU A 184 3.58 -1.75 1.18
N SER A 185 3.17 -0.48 1.09
CA SER A 185 3.95 0.62 0.54
C SER A 185 3.54 1.94 1.17
N LEU A 186 4.47 2.87 1.29
CA LEU A 186 4.22 4.20 1.79
C LEU A 186 3.59 5.07 0.69
N GLN A 187 2.64 5.91 1.06
CA GLN A 187 2.09 6.93 0.16
C GLN A 187 2.93 8.21 0.18
N TRP A 188 2.95 8.93 -0.93
CA TRP A 188 3.61 10.23 -1.04
C TRP A 188 3.00 11.30 -0.11
N ASN A 189 1.73 11.17 0.21
CA ASN A 189 1.01 12.08 1.06
C ASN A 189 1.03 11.55 2.50
N ILE A 190 2.00 11.99 3.30
CA ILE A 190 2.20 11.58 4.68
C ILE A 190 0.92 11.78 5.53
N PRO A 191 0.21 12.95 5.50
CA PRO A 191 -1.04 13.10 6.23
C PRO A 191 -2.11 12.06 5.87
N LYS A 192 -2.18 11.66 4.60
CA LYS A 192 -3.10 10.61 4.17
C LYS A 192 -2.69 9.22 4.65
N MET A 193 -1.42 8.97 4.76
CA MET A 193 -0.89 7.73 5.31
C MET A 193 -1.15 7.65 6.82
N GLU A 194 -0.92 8.74 7.54
CA GLU A 194 -1.20 8.84 8.98
C GLU A 194 -2.68 8.56 9.30
N GLN A 195 -3.62 9.01 8.46
CA GLN A 195 -5.05 8.72 8.60
C GLN A 195 -5.42 7.24 8.42
N PHE A 196 -4.53 6.41 7.89
CA PHE A 196 -4.81 4.99 7.70
C PHE A 196 -4.60 4.19 8.98
N TYR A 197 -3.64 4.57 9.82
CA TYR A 197 -3.30 3.84 11.05
C TYR A 197 -3.59 4.64 12.32
N PHE A 198 -4.33 5.73 12.21
CA PHE A 198 -4.93 6.51 13.28
C PHE A 198 -6.43 6.67 13.05
#